data_3fc27e984907d56a2410e2cbc3ecf63d
#
_entry.id   3fc27e984907d56a2410e2cbc3ecf63d
#
_cell.length_a   1.000
_cell.length_b   1.000
_cell.length_c   1.000
_cell.angle_alpha   90.00
_cell.angle_beta   90.00
_cell.angle_gamma   90.00
#
_symmetry.space_group_name_H-M   'P 1'
#
loop_
_entity.id
_entity.type
_entity.pdbx_description
1 polymer ?
#
loop_
_entity_poly.entity_id
_entity_poly.type
_entity_poly.pdbx_seq_one_letter_code
_entity_poly.pdbx_strand_id
1 'polypeptide(L)'
;MLKEILFTVAIRPIISELHILKKLGLLCGHTPEEEYDYFVRHYLKDPEYQQGFFGKYPEAYRLCQTVEEEEHAFYQEITTRLAKDHEAIVQNVCHGKGFKTFKKIDLNIGDRHNYGRSVSKILLDNGINIYYKPHSLKKTICHQDIYELLCVKAGLENRIQRDCSRETEREDLTDTGKVPYLDCGDYGWEGEVKKRDCENGEQVKH
;
A
#
# COMPACT_ATOMS: atom_id res chain seq x y z
N MET A 1 -7.51 -6.68 -0.57
CA MET A 1 -7.28 -5.44 -1.33
C MET A 1 -7.81 -5.54 -2.75
N LEU A 2 -7.35 -6.44 -3.66
CA LEU A 2 -7.99 -6.61 -4.99
C LEU A 2 -9.51 -6.77 -4.90
N LYS A 3 -9.99 -7.62 -3.97
CA LYS A 3 -11.42 -7.80 -3.73
C LYS A 3 -12.18 -6.52 -3.39
N GLU A 4 -11.57 -5.62 -2.65
CA GLU A 4 -12.17 -4.32 -2.27
C GLU A 4 -12.28 -3.40 -3.49
N ILE A 5 -11.26 -3.39 -4.35
CA ILE A 5 -11.28 -2.59 -5.59
C ILE A 5 -12.33 -3.13 -6.54
N LEU A 6 -12.39 -4.45 -6.75
CA LEU A 6 -13.40 -5.10 -7.59
C LEU A 6 -14.81 -4.84 -7.03
N PHE A 7 -14.98 -4.90 -5.71
CA PHE A 7 -16.24 -4.54 -5.07
C PHE A 7 -16.61 -3.09 -5.35
N THR A 8 -15.65 -2.15 -5.25
CA THR A 8 -15.90 -0.72 -5.53
C THR A 8 -16.34 -0.50 -6.97
N VAL A 9 -15.74 -1.22 -7.93
CA VAL A 9 -16.13 -1.16 -9.36
C VAL A 9 -17.53 -1.71 -9.58
N ALA A 10 -17.86 -2.82 -8.95
CA ALA A 10 -19.14 -3.52 -9.14
C ALA A 10 -20.26 -3.07 -8.18
N ILE A 11 -20.00 -2.16 -7.22
CA ILE A 11 -20.93 -1.82 -6.13
C ILE A 11 -22.29 -1.32 -6.63
N ARG A 12 -22.31 -0.47 -7.65
CA ARG A 12 -23.58 0.05 -8.20
C ARG A 12 -24.45 -1.02 -8.84
N PRO A 13 -23.94 -1.87 -9.75
CA PRO A 13 -24.64 -3.04 -10.24
C PRO A 13 -25.11 -3.98 -9.13
N ILE A 14 -24.26 -4.27 -8.14
CA ILE A 14 -24.60 -5.13 -7.00
C ILE A 14 -25.78 -4.58 -6.21
N ILE A 15 -25.78 -3.28 -5.89
CA ILE A 15 -26.90 -2.62 -5.19
C ILE A 15 -28.17 -2.66 -6.04
N SER A 16 -28.05 -2.48 -7.36
CA SER A 16 -29.19 -2.55 -8.26
C SER A 16 -29.82 -3.95 -8.26
N GLU A 17 -29.03 -5.00 -8.32
CA GLU A 17 -29.52 -6.39 -8.25
C GLU A 17 -30.16 -6.70 -6.89
N LEU A 18 -29.52 -6.28 -5.81
CA LEU A 18 -30.09 -6.44 -4.46
C LEU A 18 -31.48 -5.81 -4.36
N HIS A 19 -31.68 -4.60 -4.88
CA HIS A 19 -32.97 -3.94 -4.88
C HIS A 19 -34.00 -4.64 -5.77
N ILE A 20 -33.61 -5.18 -6.91
CA ILE A 20 -34.48 -5.94 -7.80
C ILE A 20 -34.96 -7.21 -7.09
N LEU A 21 -34.04 -8.00 -6.53
CA LEU A 21 -34.36 -9.24 -5.82
C LEU A 21 -35.24 -8.97 -4.60
N LYS A 22 -34.99 -7.88 -3.88
CA LYS A 22 -35.83 -7.46 -2.76
C LYS A 22 -37.25 -7.14 -3.20
N LYS A 23 -37.44 -6.38 -4.27
CA LYS A 23 -38.77 -6.06 -4.84
C LYS A 23 -39.52 -7.28 -5.32
N LEU A 24 -38.80 -8.30 -5.77
CA LEU A 24 -39.39 -9.59 -6.22
C LEU A 24 -39.68 -10.55 -5.04
N GLY A 25 -39.31 -10.18 -3.79
CA GLY A 25 -39.49 -11.05 -2.64
C GLY A 25 -38.58 -12.28 -2.63
N LEU A 26 -37.46 -12.23 -3.32
CA LEU A 26 -36.52 -13.34 -3.48
C LEU A 26 -35.38 -13.34 -2.45
N LEU A 27 -35.37 -12.35 -1.56
CA LEU A 27 -34.40 -12.28 -0.43
C LEU A 27 -35.07 -12.78 0.84
N CYS A 28 -34.34 -13.60 1.60
CA CYS A 28 -34.79 -14.07 2.92
C CYS A 28 -33.99 -13.31 4.01
N GLY A 29 -34.71 -12.72 4.97
CA GLY A 29 -34.17 -11.99 6.09
C GLY A 29 -35.23 -11.11 6.73
N HIS A 30 -35.04 -10.75 7.99
CA HIS A 30 -35.90 -9.83 8.73
C HIS A 30 -35.27 -8.44 8.85
N THR A 31 -33.95 -8.34 8.57
CA THR A 31 -33.19 -7.08 8.59
C THR A 31 -32.47 -6.88 7.24
N PRO A 32 -32.10 -5.64 6.89
CA PRO A 32 -31.31 -5.37 5.68
C PRO A 32 -29.99 -6.15 5.64
N GLU A 33 -29.36 -6.35 6.78
CA GLU A 33 -28.10 -7.09 6.93
C GLU A 33 -28.30 -8.58 6.61
N GLU A 34 -29.39 -9.19 7.10
CA GLU A 34 -29.76 -10.58 6.82
C GLU A 34 -30.08 -10.78 5.33
N GLU A 35 -30.85 -9.86 4.73
CA GLU A 35 -31.14 -9.86 3.30
C GLU A 35 -29.86 -9.75 2.45
N TYR A 36 -28.91 -8.89 2.85
CA TYR A 36 -27.62 -8.75 2.19
C TYR A 36 -26.78 -10.03 2.32
N ASP A 37 -26.70 -10.60 3.50
CA ASP A 37 -25.99 -11.86 3.74
C ASP A 37 -26.58 -13.00 2.91
N TYR A 38 -27.92 -13.08 2.80
CA TYR A 38 -28.60 -14.04 1.95
C TYR A 38 -28.23 -13.85 0.49
N PHE A 39 -28.23 -12.60 -0.01
CA PHE A 39 -27.85 -12.26 -1.37
C PHE A 39 -26.40 -12.69 -1.68
N VAL A 40 -25.46 -12.38 -0.77
CA VAL A 40 -24.06 -12.76 -0.95
C VAL A 40 -23.89 -14.28 -1.01
N ARG A 41 -24.59 -15.03 -0.15
CA ARG A 41 -24.41 -16.48 -0.04
C ARG A 41 -25.08 -17.26 -1.16
N HIS A 42 -26.27 -16.82 -1.60
CA HIS A 42 -27.13 -17.58 -2.50
C HIS A 42 -27.09 -17.08 -3.95
N TYR A 43 -26.70 -15.83 -4.17
CA TYR A 43 -26.61 -15.24 -5.50
C TYR A 43 -25.16 -14.91 -5.89
N LEU A 44 -24.46 -14.07 -5.16
CA LEU A 44 -23.12 -13.64 -5.56
C LEU A 44 -22.07 -14.77 -5.56
N LYS A 45 -22.29 -15.86 -4.83
CA LYS A 45 -21.41 -17.04 -4.86
C LYS A 45 -21.80 -18.09 -5.87
N ASP A 46 -22.98 -17.96 -6.46
CA ASP A 46 -23.45 -18.89 -7.49
C ASP A 46 -22.82 -18.53 -8.85
N PRO A 47 -22.08 -19.47 -9.48
CA PRO A 47 -21.43 -19.22 -10.78
C PRO A 47 -22.41 -18.91 -11.91
N GLU A 48 -23.60 -19.53 -11.92
CA GLU A 48 -24.60 -19.27 -12.94
C GLU A 48 -25.20 -17.89 -12.82
N TYR A 49 -25.47 -17.45 -11.57
CA TYR A 49 -25.89 -16.09 -11.30
C TYR A 49 -24.82 -15.06 -11.67
N GLN A 50 -23.54 -15.33 -11.34
CA GLN A 50 -22.43 -14.47 -11.72
C GLN A 50 -22.33 -14.28 -13.24
N GLN A 51 -22.48 -15.35 -14.00
CA GLN A 51 -22.48 -15.29 -15.47
C GLN A 51 -23.64 -14.41 -15.99
N GLY A 52 -24.85 -14.60 -15.45
CA GLY A 52 -26.02 -13.78 -15.78
C GLY A 52 -25.83 -12.32 -15.39
N PHE A 53 -25.27 -12.07 -14.20
CA PHE A 53 -24.95 -10.74 -13.69
C PHE A 53 -23.98 -9.99 -14.62
N PHE A 54 -22.87 -10.59 -14.98
CA PHE A 54 -21.89 -9.95 -15.88
C PHE A 54 -22.42 -9.86 -17.32
N GLY A 55 -23.31 -10.76 -17.76
CA GLY A 55 -24.03 -10.62 -19.02
C GLY A 55 -24.95 -9.40 -19.04
N LYS A 56 -25.59 -9.09 -17.91
CA LYS A 56 -26.44 -7.90 -17.72
C LYS A 56 -25.64 -6.60 -17.56
N TYR A 57 -24.44 -6.68 -16.96
CA TYR A 57 -23.57 -5.54 -16.67
C TYR A 57 -22.17 -5.70 -17.31
N PRO A 58 -22.09 -5.72 -18.66
CA PRO A 58 -20.84 -6.03 -19.36
C PRO A 58 -19.74 -5.01 -19.09
N GLU A 59 -20.10 -3.75 -18.83
CA GLU A 59 -19.12 -2.71 -18.49
C GLU A 59 -18.51 -2.94 -17.11
N ALA A 60 -19.27 -3.40 -16.14
CA ALA A 60 -18.73 -3.78 -14.82
C ALA A 60 -17.74 -4.96 -14.97
N TYR A 61 -18.07 -5.95 -15.80
CA TYR A 61 -17.17 -7.05 -16.11
C TYR A 61 -15.87 -6.56 -16.73
N ARG A 62 -15.96 -5.74 -17.77
CA ARG A 62 -14.80 -5.16 -18.44
C ARG A 62 -13.89 -4.38 -17.46
N LEU A 63 -14.49 -3.57 -16.60
CA LEU A 63 -13.74 -2.79 -15.59
C LEU A 63 -13.08 -3.71 -14.57
N CYS A 64 -13.75 -4.76 -14.11
CA CYS A 64 -13.14 -5.74 -13.22
C CYS A 64 -11.94 -6.43 -13.86
N GLN A 65 -12.06 -6.87 -15.13
CA GLN A 65 -10.93 -7.44 -15.87
C GLN A 65 -9.76 -6.47 -15.99
N THR A 66 -10.05 -5.20 -16.36
CA THR A 66 -9.00 -4.17 -16.45
C THR A 66 -8.25 -4.01 -15.13
N VAL A 67 -8.97 -3.97 -14.00
CA VAL A 67 -8.34 -3.86 -12.66
C VAL A 67 -7.48 -5.06 -12.33
N GLU A 68 -7.92 -6.27 -12.66
CA GLU A 68 -7.14 -7.50 -12.44
C GLU A 68 -5.88 -7.52 -13.29
N GLU A 69 -5.98 -7.15 -14.56
CA GLU A 69 -4.83 -7.06 -15.49
C GLU A 69 -3.81 -6.01 -15.02
N GLU A 70 -4.27 -4.81 -14.62
CA GLU A 70 -3.43 -3.75 -14.10
C GLU A 70 -2.70 -4.17 -12.82
N GLU A 71 -3.40 -4.83 -11.87
CA GLU A 71 -2.80 -5.26 -10.62
C GLU A 71 -1.76 -6.38 -10.86
N HIS A 72 -2.05 -7.31 -11.77
CA HIS A 72 -1.12 -8.37 -12.14
C HIS A 72 0.14 -7.80 -12.82
N ALA A 73 -0.02 -6.90 -13.77
CA ALA A 73 1.09 -6.23 -14.45
C ALA A 73 1.95 -5.42 -13.46
N PHE A 74 1.30 -4.72 -12.53
CA PHE A 74 1.98 -3.94 -11.51
C PHE A 74 2.77 -4.82 -10.52
N TYR A 75 2.19 -5.94 -10.11
CA TYR A 75 2.90 -6.92 -9.27
C TYR A 75 4.15 -7.47 -9.99
N GLN A 76 4.04 -7.80 -11.27
CA GLN A 76 5.17 -8.25 -12.08
C GLN A 76 6.24 -7.17 -12.23
N GLU A 77 5.84 -5.90 -12.42
CA GLU A 77 6.74 -4.76 -12.48
C GLU A 77 7.57 -4.65 -11.19
N ILE A 78 6.91 -4.69 -10.02
CA ILE A 78 7.59 -4.59 -8.72
C ILE A 78 8.58 -5.73 -8.53
N THR A 79 8.17 -6.97 -8.79
CA THR A 79 9.03 -8.15 -8.58
C THR A 79 10.24 -8.16 -9.52
N THR A 80 10.07 -7.73 -10.76
CA THR A 80 11.15 -7.59 -11.73
C THR A 80 12.15 -6.51 -11.30
N ARG A 81 11.65 -5.35 -10.86
CA ARG A 81 12.47 -4.24 -10.37
C ARG A 81 13.19 -4.58 -9.06
N LEU A 82 12.52 -5.30 -8.16
CA LEU A 82 13.11 -5.78 -6.91
C LEU A 82 14.32 -6.70 -7.18
N ALA A 83 14.19 -7.62 -8.14
CA ALA A 83 15.27 -8.50 -8.54
C ALA A 83 16.42 -7.74 -9.22
N LYS A 84 16.10 -6.78 -10.09
CA LYS A 84 17.09 -5.95 -10.80
C LYS A 84 17.89 -5.08 -9.83
N ASP A 85 17.22 -4.46 -8.87
CA ASP A 85 17.82 -3.47 -7.97
C ASP A 85 18.32 -4.08 -6.66
N HIS A 86 18.30 -5.41 -6.53
CA HIS A 86 18.59 -6.15 -5.30
C HIS A 86 19.84 -5.66 -4.55
N GLU A 87 20.99 -5.59 -5.20
CA GLU A 87 22.23 -5.17 -4.56
C GLU A 87 22.19 -3.71 -4.09
N ALA A 88 21.62 -2.83 -4.91
CA ALA A 88 21.48 -1.43 -4.58
C ALA A 88 20.50 -1.20 -3.40
N ILE A 89 19.43 -1.98 -3.32
CA ILE A 89 18.49 -1.97 -2.20
C ILE A 89 19.19 -2.43 -0.91
N VAL A 90 19.96 -3.52 -0.98
CA VAL A 90 20.73 -4.00 0.18
C VAL A 90 21.65 -2.90 0.72
N GLN A 91 22.36 -2.20 -0.14
CA GLN A 91 23.32 -1.17 0.28
C GLN A 91 22.63 0.11 0.76
N ASN A 92 21.67 0.63 0.00
CA ASN A 92 21.12 1.98 0.23
C ASN A 92 19.86 2.00 1.11
N VAL A 93 19.09 0.89 1.14
CA VAL A 93 17.79 0.86 1.83
C VAL A 93 17.83 -0.08 3.05
N CYS A 94 18.53 -1.22 2.94
CA CYS A 94 18.60 -2.22 4.00
C CYS A 94 19.87 -2.10 4.86
N HIS A 95 20.67 -1.04 4.73
CA HIS A 95 21.90 -0.81 5.50
C HIS A 95 22.86 -2.01 5.47
N GLY A 96 23.05 -2.62 4.31
CA GLY A 96 23.91 -3.78 4.12
C GLY A 96 23.30 -5.12 4.59
N LYS A 97 22.11 -5.14 5.17
CA LYS A 97 21.42 -6.37 5.57
C LYS A 97 20.83 -7.08 4.35
N GLY A 98 21.48 -8.15 3.91
CA GLY A 98 21.07 -8.94 2.73
C GLY A 98 19.70 -9.61 2.92
N PHE A 99 19.01 -9.84 1.82
CA PHE A 99 17.79 -10.65 1.72
C PHE A 99 17.88 -11.55 0.48
N LYS A 100 17.09 -12.62 0.44
CA LYS A 100 17.03 -13.53 -0.72
C LYS A 100 15.74 -13.42 -1.49
N THR A 101 14.65 -13.11 -0.78
CA THR A 101 13.30 -13.03 -1.33
C THR A 101 12.43 -12.12 -0.46
N PHE A 102 11.16 -12.03 -0.80
CA PHE A 102 10.16 -11.34 0.03
C PHE A 102 9.13 -12.33 0.58
N LYS A 103 8.55 -12.01 1.72
CA LYS A 103 7.45 -12.77 2.35
C LYS A 103 6.09 -12.31 1.87
N LYS A 104 5.94 -11.00 1.64
CA LYS A 104 4.67 -10.38 1.31
C LYS A 104 4.86 -9.10 0.53
N ILE A 105 3.98 -8.85 -0.43
CA ILE A 105 3.81 -7.54 -1.08
C ILE A 105 2.38 -7.09 -0.80
N ASP A 106 2.24 -5.93 -0.18
CA ASP A 106 0.97 -5.22 -0.01
C ASP A 106 0.91 -4.11 -1.05
N LEU A 107 0.16 -4.36 -2.12
CA LEU A 107 -0.11 -3.38 -3.16
C LEU A 107 -1.10 -2.32 -2.66
N ASN A 108 -1.15 -1.16 -3.31
CA ASN A 108 -2.19 -0.15 -3.11
C ASN A 108 -2.31 0.41 -1.67
N ILE A 109 -1.17 0.70 -1.02
CA ILE A 109 -1.16 1.37 0.29
C ILE A 109 -1.53 2.86 0.15
N GLY A 110 -1.25 3.46 -1.01
CA GLY A 110 -1.63 4.83 -1.36
C GLY A 110 -2.66 4.87 -2.48
N ASP A 111 -2.99 6.08 -2.93
CA ASP A 111 -3.89 6.31 -4.05
C ASP A 111 -3.37 5.68 -5.34
N ARG A 112 -4.29 5.13 -6.12
CA ARG A 112 -3.97 4.52 -7.43
C ARG A 112 -3.88 5.59 -8.50
N HIS A 113 -2.80 5.56 -9.27
CA HIS A 113 -2.54 6.44 -10.40
C HIS A 113 -1.99 5.61 -11.59
N ASN A 114 -1.94 6.21 -12.77
CA ASN A 114 -1.20 5.68 -13.92
C ASN A 114 -1.34 4.16 -14.12
N TYR A 115 -2.53 3.70 -14.50
CA TYR A 115 -2.80 2.28 -14.72
C TYR A 115 -2.65 1.41 -13.47
N GLY A 116 -3.29 1.82 -12.40
CA GLY A 116 -3.37 1.04 -11.17
C GLY A 116 -2.13 1.06 -10.29
N ARG A 117 -1.10 1.84 -10.62
CA ARG A 117 0.13 1.94 -9.82
C ARG A 117 -0.11 2.76 -8.55
N SER A 118 0.47 2.31 -7.45
CA SER A 118 0.41 2.98 -6.16
C SER A 118 1.66 2.67 -5.32
N VAL A 119 1.81 3.34 -4.19
CA VAL A 119 2.83 2.94 -3.21
C VAL A 119 2.53 1.53 -2.74
N SER A 120 3.56 0.69 -2.67
CA SER A 120 3.45 -0.70 -2.23
C SER A 120 4.48 -1.01 -1.15
N LYS A 121 4.06 -1.80 -0.15
CA LYS A 121 4.93 -2.25 0.95
C LYS A 121 5.38 -3.68 0.70
N ILE A 122 6.66 -3.92 0.84
CA ILE A 122 7.28 -5.23 0.66
C ILE A 122 7.92 -5.64 1.99
N LEU A 123 7.49 -6.75 2.54
CA LEU A 123 8.15 -7.40 3.66
C LEU A 123 9.17 -8.40 3.13
N LEU A 124 10.44 -8.11 3.33
CA LEU A 124 11.54 -8.97 2.94
C LEU A 124 11.67 -10.20 3.87
N ASP A 125 12.38 -11.24 3.44
CA ASP A 125 12.58 -12.46 4.24
C ASP A 125 13.44 -12.24 5.50
N ASN A 126 14.30 -11.21 5.48
CA ASN A 126 15.09 -10.76 6.63
C ASN A 126 14.28 -9.92 7.65
N GLY A 127 12.98 -9.70 7.41
CA GLY A 127 12.08 -8.95 8.30
C GLY A 127 12.05 -7.43 8.08
N ILE A 128 12.83 -6.91 7.14
CA ILE A 128 12.84 -5.48 6.81
C ILE A 128 11.64 -5.17 5.91
N ASN A 129 10.95 -4.06 6.21
CA ASN A 129 9.94 -3.49 5.33
C ASN A 129 10.58 -2.44 4.43
N ILE A 130 10.29 -2.51 3.15
CA ILE A 130 10.64 -1.48 2.18
C ILE A 130 9.40 -1.03 1.41
N TYR A 131 9.45 0.18 0.87
CA TYR A 131 8.35 0.76 0.11
C TYR A 131 8.78 1.00 -1.32
N TYR A 132 8.00 0.48 -2.26
CA TYR A 132 8.12 0.80 -3.66
C TYR A 132 7.28 2.03 -3.99
N LYS A 133 7.86 3.02 -4.67
CA LYS A 133 7.18 4.22 -5.16
C LYS A 133 7.24 4.27 -6.68
N PRO A 134 6.10 4.28 -7.37
CA PRO A 134 6.05 4.25 -8.85
C PRO A 134 6.30 5.64 -9.48
N HIS A 135 7.23 6.39 -8.90
CA HIS A 135 7.68 7.71 -9.38
C HIS A 135 9.07 8.03 -8.82
N SER A 136 9.75 8.99 -9.46
CA SER A 136 11.05 9.47 -8.98
C SER A 136 10.98 10.03 -7.57
N LEU A 137 11.99 9.75 -6.77
CA LEU A 137 12.15 10.26 -5.40
C LEU A 137 12.84 11.63 -5.34
N LYS A 138 13.22 12.23 -6.47
CA LYS A 138 13.92 13.51 -6.51
C LYS A 138 13.25 14.62 -5.69
N LYS A 139 11.91 14.68 -5.70
CA LYS A 139 11.16 15.66 -4.90
C LYS A 139 11.30 15.39 -3.41
N THR A 140 11.21 14.12 -3.00
CA THR A 140 11.38 13.70 -1.60
C THR A 140 12.79 14.01 -1.10
N ILE A 141 13.81 13.71 -1.92
CA ILE A 141 15.21 13.99 -1.63
C ILE A 141 15.44 15.50 -1.44
N CYS A 142 15.00 16.29 -2.41
CA CYS A 142 15.11 17.75 -2.35
C CYS A 142 14.42 18.34 -1.09
N HIS A 143 13.27 17.81 -0.72
CA HIS A 143 12.56 18.22 0.49
C HIS A 143 13.36 17.87 1.75
N GLN A 144 13.94 16.67 1.83
CA GLN A 144 14.79 16.27 2.96
C GLN A 144 16.04 17.17 3.07
N ASP A 145 16.69 17.48 1.95
CA ASP A 145 17.86 18.37 1.93
C ASP A 145 17.52 19.80 2.38
N ILE A 146 16.37 20.33 1.94
CA ILE A 146 15.90 21.65 2.38
C ILE A 146 15.57 21.63 3.88
N TYR A 147 14.90 20.59 4.36
CA TYR A 147 14.55 20.44 5.77
C TYR A 147 15.80 20.38 6.64
N GLU A 148 16.81 19.60 6.24
CA GLU A 148 18.10 19.52 6.93
C GLU A 148 18.80 20.89 6.99
N LEU A 149 18.85 21.60 5.85
CA LEU A 149 19.42 22.95 5.79
C LEU A 149 18.71 23.92 6.73
N LEU A 150 17.39 23.84 6.83
CA LEU A 150 16.60 24.68 7.76
C LEU A 150 16.87 24.31 9.22
N CYS A 151 16.99 23.02 9.54
CA CYS A 151 17.32 22.56 10.89
C CYS A 151 18.72 23.03 11.31
N VAL A 152 19.72 22.93 10.42
CA VAL A 152 21.06 23.44 10.63
C VAL A 152 21.03 24.94 10.93
N LYS A 153 20.39 25.75 10.07
CA LYS A 153 20.27 27.20 10.24
C LYS A 153 19.51 27.63 11.49
N ALA A 154 18.50 26.83 11.89
CA ALA A 154 17.72 27.09 13.10
C ALA A 154 18.40 26.63 14.39
N GLY A 155 19.58 26.01 14.31
CA GLY A 155 20.31 25.47 15.47
C GLY A 155 19.58 24.26 16.13
N LEU A 156 18.72 23.58 15.37
CA LEU A 156 17.94 22.44 15.83
C LEU A 156 18.64 21.08 15.67
N GLU A 157 19.85 21.07 15.10
CA GLU A 157 20.67 19.87 14.86
C GLU A 157 20.81 19.01 16.12
N ASN A 158 21.10 19.70 17.26
CA ASN A 158 21.25 19.01 18.54
C ASN A 158 19.95 18.42 19.12
N ARG A 159 18.77 18.82 18.61
CA ARG A 159 17.50 18.23 19.06
C ARG A 159 17.22 16.90 18.34
N ILE A 160 17.47 16.84 17.04
CA ILE A 160 17.33 15.60 16.26
C ILE A 160 18.32 14.55 16.77
N GLN A 161 19.58 14.93 17.04
CA GLN A 161 20.60 14.01 17.60
C GLN A 161 20.36 13.64 19.05
N ARG A 162 19.86 14.56 19.92
CA ARG A 162 19.60 14.26 21.33
C ARG A 162 18.40 13.34 21.53
N ASP A 163 17.39 13.42 20.68
CA ASP A 163 16.26 12.50 20.72
C ASP A 163 16.63 11.09 20.23
N CYS A 164 17.61 10.98 19.33
CA CYS A 164 18.19 9.67 18.95
C CYS A 164 19.08 9.06 20.03
N SER A 165 19.74 9.88 20.89
CA SER A 165 20.75 9.41 21.85
C SER A 165 20.19 8.96 23.21
N ARG A 166 18.93 9.24 23.52
CA ARG A 166 18.35 8.96 24.86
C ARG A 166 17.85 7.54 25.10
N GLU A 167 17.81 6.70 24.09
CA GLU A 167 17.28 5.32 24.20
C GLU A 167 18.19 4.23 23.64
N THR A 168 19.49 4.43 23.57
CA THR A 168 20.38 3.41 23.02
C THR A 168 21.42 2.89 24.00
N GLU A 169 21.02 1.93 24.81
CA GLU A 169 21.85 0.75 25.10
C GLU A 169 21.53 -0.37 24.09
N ARG A 170 21.46 -0.10 22.81
CA ARG A 170 21.38 -1.08 21.73
C ARG A 170 22.26 -0.66 20.57
N GLU A 171 23.23 -1.52 20.29
CA GLU A 171 24.21 -1.49 19.22
C GLU A 171 23.57 -1.38 17.82
N ASP A 172 23.12 -0.20 17.39
CA ASP A 172 22.88 0.09 15.97
C ASP A 172 23.07 1.61 15.73
N LEU A 173 24.34 1.99 15.60
CA LEU A 173 24.86 3.35 15.44
C LEU A 173 24.60 3.98 14.05
N THR A 174 23.54 3.59 13.32
CA THR A 174 23.26 4.09 11.97
C THR A 174 21.94 4.84 11.81
N ASP A 175 21.21 5.12 12.90
CA ASP A 175 19.93 5.84 12.79
C ASP A 175 20.17 7.37 12.75
N THR A 176 20.49 7.86 11.55
CA THR A 176 20.65 9.31 11.29
C THR A 176 19.32 10.07 11.27
N GLY A 177 18.19 9.42 11.58
CA GLY A 177 16.85 9.99 11.44
C GLY A 177 16.43 10.20 9.98
N LYS A 178 17.29 9.86 9.02
CA LYS A 178 16.99 9.94 7.59
C LYS A 178 16.33 8.64 7.12
N VAL A 179 15.29 8.78 6.34
CA VAL A 179 14.68 7.65 5.65
C VAL A 179 15.66 7.19 4.56
N PRO A 180 16.13 5.92 4.58
CA PRO A 180 16.99 5.42 3.53
C PRO A 180 16.21 5.28 2.23
N TYR A 181 16.80 5.67 1.11
CA TYR A 181 16.14 5.64 -0.20
C TYR A 181 17.11 5.27 -1.33
N LEU A 182 16.50 4.79 -2.43
CA LEU A 182 17.16 4.54 -3.71
C LEU A 182 16.27 5.11 -4.82
N ASP A 183 16.69 6.20 -5.47
CA ASP A 183 16.01 6.76 -6.65
C ASP A 183 16.52 6.07 -7.91
N CYS A 184 15.63 5.45 -8.66
CA CYS A 184 15.91 4.75 -9.92
C CYS A 184 15.45 5.57 -11.14
N GLY A 185 15.14 6.86 -10.99
CA GLY A 185 14.68 7.76 -12.05
C GLY A 185 13.16 7.80 -12.18
N ASP A 186 12.55 6.74 -12.71
CA ASP A 186 11.09 6.66 -12.90
C ASP A 186 10.36 6.08 -11.68
N TYR A 187 11.08 5.46 -10.78
CA TYR A 187 10.59 4.84 -9.56
C TYR A 187 11.66 4.89 -8.47
N GLY A 188 11.31 4.47 -7.27
CA GLY A 188 12.29 4.38 -6.19
C GLY A 188 11.87 3.46 -5.07
N TRP A 189 12.82 3.24 -4.17
CA TRP A 189 12.68 2.40 -2.99
C TRP A 189 12.98 3.23 -1.75
N GLU A 190 12.15 3.10 -0.73
CA GLU A 190 12.34 3.73 0.58
C GLU A 190 12.31 2.70 1.69
N GLY A 191 13.07 2.93 2.73
CA GLY A 191 12.99 2.16 3.97
C GLY A 191 11.80 2.57 4.84
N GLU A 192 11.51 1.77 5.85
CA GLU A 192 10.45 2.06 6.81
C GLU A 192 10.86 3.19 7.76
N VAL A 193 9.97 4.17 7.90
CA VAL A 193 10.11 5.18 8.96
C VAL A 193 9.64 4.55 10.26
N LYS A 194 10.53 4.42 11.23
CA LYS A 194 10.15 3.98 12.57
C LYS A 194 9.29 5.06 13.22
N LYS A 195 8.02 4.75 13.47
CA LYS A 195 7.15 5.61 14.27
C LYS A 195 7.57 5.50 15.73
N ARG A 196 7.67 6.63 16.42
CA ARG A 196 7.74 6.64 17.87
C ARG A 196 6.31 6.60 18.40
N ASP A 197 6.03 5.71 19.32
CA ASP A 197 4.78 5.73 20.08
C ASP A 197 4.86 6.90 21.08
N CYS A 198 4.00 7.88 20.89
CA CYS A 198 3.85 8.99 21.83
C CYS A 198 2.80 8.59 22.87
N GLU A 199 3.19 8.47 24.14
CA GLU A 199 2.29 8.09 25.23
C GLU A 199 1.27 9.19 25.59
N ASN A 200 1.53 10.44 25.24
CA ASN A 200 0.62 11.56 25.45
C ASN A 200 0.80 12.69 24.43
N GLY A 201 -0.22 13.57 24.31
CA GLY A 201 -0.22 14.67 23.35
C GLY A 201 0.81 15.80 23.61
N GLU A 202 1.50 15.78 24.75
CA GLU A 202 2.57 16.74 25.08
C GLU A 202 3.88 16.38 24.36
N GLN A 203 4.12 15.11 24.05
CA GLN A 203 5.27 14.64 23.29
C GLN A 203 5.22 15.03 21.79
N VAL A 204 4.05 15.44 21.30
CA VAL A 204 3.83 15.89 19.92
C VAL A 204 4.18 17.36 19.70
N LYS A 205 4.31 18.15 20.76
CA LYS A 205 4.52 19.62 20.71
C LYS A 205 5.97 20.07 20.74
N HIS A 206 6.89 19.14 20.69
CA HIS A 206 8.33 19.48 20.79
C HIS A 206 9.11 18.90 19.58
#